data_d48bbc6e98245b335d2110e11e087a6b
#
_entry.id   d48bbc6e98245b335d2110e11e087a6b
#
_cell.length_a   1.000
_cell.length_b   1.000
_cell.length_c   1.000
_cell.angle_alpha   90.00
_cell.angle_beta   90.00
_cell.angle_gamma   90.00
#
_symmetry.space_group_name_H-M   'P 1'
#
loop_
_entity.id
_entity.type
_entity.pdbx_description
1 polymer ?
#
loop_
_entity_poly.entity_id
_entity_poly.type
_entity_poly.pdbx_seq_one_letter_code
_entity_poly.pdbx_strand_id
1 'polypeptide(L)'
;MSAFVANERYPDPAIHVLDPRFLKYRVFSASVEQLYAGTRWGEGPVWFADGRYLLWSDIPNDRILRWDECSGQTSIFRKSSRMANGNTRDRQGRLITCEHVGRQVTRTEYDGSVTVLADRYQGKRLNSPNDVVVKSDDSIWFTDPPFGIQSNYEGVMAEQEIPANVYRIDGKTGALSVVAEGINGPNGLCFSPDEKWLY
;
A
#
# COMPACT_ATOMS: atom_id res chain seq x y z
N MET A 1 -4.31 -17.56 -21.42
CA MET A 1 -3.50 -16.35 -21.13
C MET A 1 -2.16 -16.57 -21.83
N SER A 2 -1.71 -15.60 -22.65
CA SER A 2 -0.35 -15.70 -23.23
C SER A 2 0.67 -15.57 -22.10
N ALA A 3 1.69 -16.42 -22.10
CA ALA A 3 2.78 -16.31 -21.16
C ALA A 3 3.49 -14.96 -21.37
N PHE A 4 3.82 -14.27 -20.28
CA PHE A 4 4.67 -13.08 -20.34
C PHE A 4 6.06 -13.51 -20.83
N VAL A 5 6.57 -12.79 -21.82
CA VAL A 5 7.94 -12.98 -22.33
C VAL A 5 8.73 -11.73 -22.02
N ALA A 6 9.75 -11.88 -21.18
CA ALA A 6 10.66 -10.78 -20.87
C ALA A 6 11.37 -10.30 -22.14
N ASN A 7 11.55 -9.00 -22.28
CA ASN A 7 12.26 -8.44 -23.41
C ASN A 7 13.77 -8.45 -23.16
N GLU A 8 14.54 -8.93 -24.12
CA GLU A 8 16.01 -8.97 -24.06
C GLU A 8 16.69 -7.78 -24.74
N ARG A 9 15.92 -6.78 -25.22
CA ARG A 9 16.46 -5.58 -25.87
C ARG A 9 16.58 -4.43 -24.89
N TYR A 10 17.65 -3.68 -25.02
CA TYR A 10 17.90 -2.48 -24.25
C TYR A 10 18.01 -1.25 -25.14
N PRO A 11 17.38 -0.10 -24.82
CA PRO A 11 16.40 0.04 -23.72
C PRO A 11 15.12 -0.76 -24.00
N ASP A 12 14.47 -1.26 -22.94
CA ASP A 12 13.26 -2.06 -23.09
C ASP A 12 12.16 -1.25 -23.80
N PRO A 13 11.62 -1.71 -24.94
CA PRO A 13 10.57 -1.03 -25.70
C PRO A 13 9.23 -0.97 -24.96
N ALA A 14 9.02 -1.76 -23.90
CA ALA A 14 7.85 -1.62 -23.03
C ALA A 14 7.89 -0.37 -22.16
N ILE A 15 9.05 0.29 -22.02
CA ILE A 15 9.20 1.55 -21.29
C ILE A 15 9.06 2.73 -22.26
N HIS A 16 7.84 3.27 -22.32
CA HIS A 16 7.51 4.40 -23.20
C HIS A 16 7.85 5.73 -22.52
N VAL A 17 8.75 6.50 -23.13
CA VAL A 17 9.10 7.85 -22.67
C VAL A 17 8.14 8.84 -23.31
N LEU A 18 7.19 9.36 -22.54
CA LEU A 18 6.20 10.36 -23.01
C LEU A 18 6.77 11.79 -22.92
N ASP A 19 7.68 12.04 -21.98
CA ASP A 19 8.32 13.33 -21.77
C ASP A 19 9.84 13.14 -21.64
N PRO A 20 10.66 13.91 -22.38
CA PRO A 20 12.14 13.80 -22.30
C PRO A 20 12.71 13.97 -20.89
N ARG A 21 12.02 14.68 -20.00
CA ARG A 21 12.44 14.85 -18.59
C ARG A 21 12.52 13.52 -17.84
N PHE A 22 11.82 12.48 -18.31
CA PHE A 22 11.84 11.15 -17.72
C PHE A 22 13.15 10.39 -18.02
N LEU A 23 13.89 10.74 -19.09
CA LEU A 23 15.10 10.02 -19.52
C LEU A 23 16.15 9.89 -18.41
N LYS A 24 16.28 10.89 -17.53
CA LYS A 24 17.21 10.85 -16.40
C LYS A 24 16.86 9.83 -15.30
N TYR A 25 15.62 9.35 -15.31
CA TYR A 25 15.13 8.35 -14.34
C TYR A 25 15.12 6.94 -14.92
N ARG A 26 15.16 6.81 -16.24
CA ARG A 26 15.17 5.51 -16.90
C ARG A 26 16.58 4.90 -16.85
N VAL A 27 16.68 3.77 -16.15
CA VAL A 27 17.89 2.95 -16.22
C VAL A 27 17.92 2.25 -17.58
N PHE A 28 18.97 2.46 -18.37
CA PHE A 28 19.06 1.95 -19.76
C PHE A 28 18.89 0.43 -19.85
N SER A 29 19.48 -0.30 -18.90
CA SER A 29 19.44 -1.78 -18.83
C SER A 29 18.25 -2.34 -18.03
N ALA A 30 17.34 -1.49 -17.55
CA ALA A 30 16.14 -2.00 -16.85
C ALA A 30 15.16 -2.59 -17.85
N SER A 31 14.55 -3.70 -17.50
CA SER A 31 13.46 -4.37 -18.24
C SER A 31 12.20 -4.45 -17.39
N VAL A 32 11.05 -4.59 -18.07
CA VAL A 32 9.79 -4.92 -17.42
C VAL A 32 9.73 -6.42 -17.22
N GLU A 33 9.59 -6.87 -15.98
CA GLU A 33 9.55 -8.27 -15.62
C GLU A 33 8.25 -8.62 -14.91
N GLN A 34 7.67 -9.78 -15.24
CA GLN A 34 6.54 -10.32 -14.49
C GLN A 34 7.06 -11.20 -13.35
N LEU A 35 7.02 -10.68 -12.12
CA LEU A 35 7.51 -11.40 -10.95
C LEU A 35 6.56 -12.51 -10.50
N TYR A 36 5.25 -12.33 -10.71
CA TYR A 36 4.23 -13.30 -10.29
C TYR A 36 2.95 -13.19 -11.14
N ALA A 37 2.28 -14.33 -11.33
CA ALA A 37 0.94 -14.44 -11.87
C ALA A 37 0.07 -15.28 -10.92
N GLY A 38 -1.16 -14.84 -10.66
CA GLY A 38 -2.08 -15.56 -9.75
C GLY A 38 -2.63 -14.68 -8.60
N THR A 39 -2.34 -13.40 -8.66
CA THR A 39 -3.05 -12.37 -7.88
C THR A 39 -4.40 -12.11 -8.53
N ARG A 40 -5.46 -12.03 -7.72
CA ARG A 40 -6.80 -11.70 -8.22
C ARG A 40 -7.00 -10.19 -8.34
N TRP A 41 -6.53 -9.44 -7.34
CA TRP A 41 -6.46 -7.97 -7.33
C TRP A 41 -5.28 -7.55 -6.47
N GLY A 42 -4.18 -7.19 -7.13
CA GLY A 42 -2.93 -6.80 -6.47
C GLY A 42 -2.89 -5.32 -6.14
N GLU A 43 -2.57 -4.99 -4.89
CA GLU A 43 -2.49 -3.63 -4.39
C GLU A 43 -1.34 -3.46 -3.37
N GLY A 44 -0.99 -2.20 -3.09
CA GLY A 44 -0.08 -1.83 -2.01
C GLY A 44 1.29 -2.50 -2.06
N PRO A 45 2.04 -2.43 -3.18
CA PRO A 45 3.38 -3.00 -3.23
C PRO A 45 4.35 -2.20 -2.36
N VAL A 46 5.13 -2.89 -1.52
CA VAL A 46 6.18 -2.29 -0.70
C VAL A 46 7.47 -3.10 -0.74
N TRP A 47 8.58 -2.42 -0.99
CA TRP A 47 9.91 -3.03 -1.05
C TRP A 47 10.65 -2.93 0.29
N PHE A 48 11.15 -4.07 0.75
CA PHE A 48 12.01 -4.19 1.94
C PHE A 48 13.44 -4.43 1.48
N ALA A 49 14.22 -3.35 1.36
CA ALA A 49 15.58 -3.40 0.82
C ALA A 49 16.54 -4.25 1.67
N ASP A 50 16.41 -4.17 3.00
CA ASP A 50 17.27 -4.90 3.94
C ASP A 50 17.10 -6.42 3.82
N GLY A 51 15.87 -6.88 3.55
CA GLY A 51 15.54 -8.29 3.35
C GLY A 51 15.46 -8.70 1.89
N ARG A 52 15.63 -7.78 0.94
CA ARG A 52 15.54 -8.00 -0.52
C ARG A 52 14.26 -8.74 -0.92
N TYR A 53 13.11 -8.23 -0.46
CA TYR A 53 11.82 -8.79 -0.82
C TYR A 53 10.76 -7.73 -1.05
N LEU A 54 9.78 -8.07 -1.89
CA LEU A 54 8.58 -7.29 -2.17
C LEU A 54 7.39 -7.91 -1.44
N LEU A 55 6.59 -7.09 -0.78
CA LEU A 55 5.26 -7.48 -0.30
C LEU A 55 4.21 -6.77 -1.13
N TRP A 56 3.05 -7.42 -1.32
CA TRP A 56 1.85 -6.80 -1.88
C TRP A 56 0.60 -7.53 -1.41
N SER A 57 -0.51 -6.83 -1.39
CA SER A 57 -1.82 -7.37 -1.03
C SER A 57 -2.47 -8.05 -2.24
N ASP A 58 -3.15 -9.15 -2.00
CA ASP A 58 -4.08 -9.81 -2.92
C ASP A 58 -5.45 -9.81 -2.24
N ILE A 59 -6.19 -8.70 -2.42
CA ILE A 59 -7.32 -8.31 -1.59
C ILE A 59 -8.40 -9.39 -1.55
N PRO A 60 -9.01 -9.84 -2.68
CA PRO A 60 -10.12 -10.79 -2.61
C PRO A 60 -9.70 -12.20 -2.18
N ASN A 61 -8.40 -12.50 -2.22
CA ASN A 61 -7.86 -13.75 -1.69
C ASN A 61 -7.42 -13.63 -0.23
N ASP A 62 -7.68 -12.49 0.40
CA ASP A 62 -7.42 -12.19 1.82
C ASP A 62 -6.01 -12.59 2.28
N ARG A 63 -5.00 -12.16 1.50
CA ARG A 63 -3.60 -12.50 1.75
C ARG A 63 -2.65 -11.37 1.38
N ILE A 64 -1.48 -11.34 2.04
CA ILE A 64 -0.29 -10.60 1.63
C ILE A 64 0.71 -11.61 1.07
N LEU A 65 1.23 -11.32 -0.12
CA LEU A 65 2.22 -12.12 -0.81
C LEU A 65 3.62 -11.53 -0.62
N ARG A 66 4.64 -12.39 -0.67
CA ARG A 66 6.05 -12.02 -0.63
C ARG A 66 6.77 -12.62 -1.81
N TRP A 67 7.42 -11.80 -2.61
CA TRP A 67 8.42 -12.22 -3.59
C TRP A 67 9.81 -11.96 -3.03
N ASP A 68 10.65 -12.98 -3.07
CA ASP A 68 12.03 -12.93 -2.60
C ASP A 68 12.98 -12.78 -3.78
N GLU A 69 13.75 -11.71 -3.81
CA GLU A 69 14.64 -11.36 -4.93
C GLU A 69 15.77 -12.38 -5.10
N CYS A 70 16.27 -12.95 -3.99
CA CYS A 70 17.40 -13.87 -4.05
C CYS A 70 17.02 -15.23 -4.63
N SER A 71 15.82 -15.71 -4.35
CA SER A 71 15.34 -17.01 -4.82
C SER A 71 14.41 -16.93 -6.04
N GLY A 72 13.86 -15.73 -6.33
CA GLY A 72 12.82 -15.53 -7.34
C GLY A 72 11.47 -16.15 -6.98
N GLN A 73 11.30 -16.66 -5.75
CA GLN A 73 10.11 -17.38 -5.33
C GLN A 73 9.07 -16.47 -4.69
N THR A 74 7.81 -16.76 -4.97
CA THR A 74 6.68 -16.10 -4.30
C THR A 74 6.05 -17.03 -3.27
N SER A 75 5.79 -16.51 -2.08
CA SER A 75 5.15 -17.21 -0.98
C SER A 75 4.05 -16.34 -0.34
N ILE A 76 3.25 -16.95 0.53
CA ILE A 76 2.29 -16.20 1.33
C ILE A 76 3.01 -15.66 2.58
N PHE A 77 3.07 -14.34 2.71
CA PHE A 77 3.58 -13.65 3.90
C PHE A 77 2.58 -13.69 5.05
N ARG A 78 1.28 -13.38 4.73
CA ARG A 78 0.19 -13.39 5.72
C ARG A 78 -1.09 -13.93 5.08
N LYS A 79 -1.72 -14.90 5.74
CA LYS A 79 -3.11 -15.32 5.49
C LYS A 79 -4.05 -14.52 6.39
N SER A 80 -5.32 -14.42 5.98
CA SER A 80 -6.35 -13.68 6.73
C SER A 80 -5.87 -12.27 7.04
N SER A 81 -5.46 -11.57 5.97
CA SER A 81 -4.93 -10.21 6.03
C SER A 81 -6.00 -9.17 6.34
N ARG A 82 -7.26 -9.60 6.53
CA ARG A 82 -8.46 -8.74 6.67
C ARG A 82 -8.69 -7.89 5.42
N MET A 83 -8.46 -8.49 4.25
CA MET A 83 -8.51 -7.82 2.96
C MET A 83 -7.63 -6.57 2.97
N ALA A 84 -6.35 -6.79 3.27
CA ALA A 84 -5.33 -5.74 3.23
C ALA A 84 -5.26 -5.11 1.85
N ASN A 85 -5.06 -3.78 1.79
CA ASN A 85 -4.88 -2.99 0.58
C ASN A 85 -3.49 -2.35 0.58
N GLY A 86 -3.37 -1.05 0.89
CA GLY A 86 -2.12 -0.32 0.90
C GLY A 86 -1.15 -0.82 1.96
N ASN A 87 0.12 -0.86 1.61
CA ASN A 87 1.20 -1.24 2.51
C ASN A 87 2.36 -0.26 2.37
N THR A 88 3.03 0.01 3.47
CA THR A 88 4.29 0.74 3.49
C THR A 88 5.18 0.21 4.62
N ARG A 89 6.40 0.71 4.72
CA ARG A 89 7.28 0.42 5.86
C ARG A 89 7.49 1.67 6.71
N ASP A 90 7.55 1.50 8.03
CA ASP A 90 7.96 2.59 8.90
C ASP A 90 9.49 2.78 8.89
N ARG A 91 9.97 3.79 9.60
CA ARG A 91 11.40 4.10 9.66
C ARG A 91 12.23 3.04 10.40
N GLN A 92 11.56 2.18 11.17
CA GLN A 92 12.16 1.05 11.88
C GLN A 92 12.09 -0.26 11.06
N GLY A 93 11.56 -0.21 9.83
CA GLY A 93 11.46 -1.38 8.94
C GLY A 93 10.29 -2.30 9.23
N ARG A 94 9.27 -1.86 9.99
CA ARG A 94 8.06 -2.63 10.25
C ARG A 94 7.01 -2.35 9.18
N LEU A 95 6.19 -3.35 8.88
CA LEU A 95 5.11 -3.24 7.91
C LEU A 95 3.92 -2.46 8.50
N ILE A 96 3.47 -1.41 7.80
CA ILE A 96 2.21 -0.71 8.04
C ILE A 96 1.25 -1.14 6.95
N THR A 97 0.00 -1.48 7.34
CA THR A 97 -1.00 -2.03 6.43
C THR A 97 -2.36 -1.35 6.63
N CYS A 98 -3.01 -0.97 5.53
CA CYS A 98 -4.43 -0.62 5.50
C CYS A 98 -5.26 -1.88 5.35
N GLU A 99 -6.29 -2.08 6.20
CA GLU A 99 -7.14 -3.27 6.20
C GLU A 99 -8.60 -2.88 5.97
N HIS A 100 -9.21 -3.35 4.88
CA HIS A 100 -10.60 -3.03 4.53
C HIS A 100 -11.59 -3.65 5.51
N VAL A 101 -11.51 -4.96 5.76
CA VAL A 101 -12.43 -5.66 6.68
C VAL A 101 -12.19 -5.24 8.13
N GLY A 102 -10.94 -4.98 8.49
CA GLY A 102 -10.59 -4.40 9.79
C GLY A 102 -11.12 -2.97 9.97
N ARG A 103 -11.29 -2.22 8.86
CA ARG A 103 -11.57 -0.79 8.87
C ARG A 103 -10.53 -0.06 9.71
N GLN A 104 -9.24 -0.36 9.47
CA GLN A 104 -8.16 0.04 10.35
C GLN A 104 -6.82 0.16 9.62
N VAL A 105 -5.90 0.89 10.24
CA VAL A 105 -4.47 0.89 9.90
C VAL A 105 -3.72 0.14 10.98
N THR A 106 -2.86 -0.79 10.58
CA THR A 106 -2.14 -1.68 11.50
C THR A 106 -0.64 -1.62 11.28
N ARG A 107 0.13 -2.06 12.29
CA ARG A 107 1.56 -2.28 12.22
C ARG A 107 1.89 -3.70 12.62
N THR A 108 2.72 -4.36 11.82
CA THR A 108 3.30 -5.67 12.17
C THR A 108 4.57 -5.44 12.95
N GLU A 109 4.60 -5.92 14.18
CA GLU A 109 5.74 -5.82 15.07
C GLU A 109 6.82 -6.88 14.72
N TYR A 110 8.03 -6.75 15.28
CA TYR A 110 9.13 -7.67 14.98
C TYR A 110 8.89 -9.12 15.45
N ASP A 111 8.03 -9.32 16.43
CA ASP A 111 7.60 -10.64 16.89
C ASP A 111 6.46 -11.24 16.06
N GLY A 112 6.00 -10.51 15.02
CA GLY A 112 4.90 -10.91 14.16
C GLY A 112 3.51 -10.55 14.69
N SER A 113 3.39 -9.99 15.88
CA SER A 113 2.13 -9.47 16.40
C SER A 113 1.66 -8.25 15.59
N VAL A 114 0.35 -7.96 15.67
CA VAL A 114 -0.26 -6.85 14.93
C VAL A 114 -0.84 -5.84 15.90
N THR A 115 -0.32 -4.60 15.84
CA THR A 115 -0.81 -3.46 16.61
C THR A 115 -1.75 -2.63 15.75
N VAL A 116 -2.97 -2.35 16.24
CA VAL A 116 -3.88 -1.38 15.62
C VAL A 116 -3.42 0.03 15.92
N LEU A 117 -3.18 0.82 14.87
CA LEU A 117 -2.74 2.22 14.98
C LEU A 117 -3.90 3.20 14.93
N ALA A 118 -4.91 2.90 14.10
CA ALA A 118 -6.15 3.67 14.01
C ALA A 118 -7.27 2.78 13.48
N ASP A 119 -8.45 2.83 14.11
CA ASP A 119 -9.68 2.17 13.65
C ASP A 119 -10.90 3.10 13.76
N ARG A 120 -10.76 4.23 14.46
CA ARG A 120 -11.82 5.20 14.73
C ARG A 120 -11.32 6.63 14.67
N TYR A 121 -12.22 7.52 14.28
CA TYR A 121 -12.05 8.96 14.41
C TYR A 121 -13.25 9.55 15.12
N GLN A 122 -13.04 10.28 16.21
CA GLN A 122 -14.11 10.88 17.04
C GLN A 122 -15.20 9.86 17.47
N GLY A 123 -14.80 8.65 17.82
CA GLY A 123 -15.67 7.55 18.26
C GLY A 123 -16.36 6.76 17.16
N LYS A 124 -16.36 7.23 15.91
CA LYS A 124 -16.92 6.56 14.74
C LYS A 124 -15.87 5.72 14.03
N ARG A 125 -16.28 4.63 13.39
CA ARG A 125 -15.38 3.77 12.64
C ARG A 125 -14.85 4.47 11.38
N LEU A 126 -13.59 4.21 11.06
CA LEU A 126 -13.03 4.53 9.75
C LEU A 126 -13.82 3.82 8.63
N ASN A 127 -13.74 4.30 7.40
CA ASN A 127 -14.42 3.67 6.27
C ASN A 127 -13.72 2.37 5.87
N SER A 128 -12.69 2.46 5.08
CA SER A 128 -11.84 1.36 4.67
C SER A 128 -10.49 1.93 4.24
N PRO A 129 -9.56 2.15 5.19
CA PRO A 129 -8.24 2.68 4.87
C PRO A 129 -7.64 1.98 3.65
N ASN A 130 -7.17 2.80 2.67
CA ASN A 130 -6.82 2.30 1.35
C ASN A 130 -5.31 2.34 1.11
N ASP A 131 -4.68 3.51 1.12
CA ASP A 131 -3.24 3.64 0.92
C ASP A 131 -2.57 4.41 2.06
N VAL A 132 -1.27 4.22 2.25
CA VAL A 132 -0.54 4.70 3.44
C VAL A 132 0.90 5.01 3.12
N VAL A 133 1.41 6.12 3.70
CA VAL A 133 2.82 6.51 3.66
C VAL A 133 3.31 6.95 5.02
N VAL A 134 4.62 6.81 5.26
CA VAL A 134 5.28 7.25 6.49
C VAL A 134 6.25 8.38 6.19
N LYS A 135 6.09 9.50 6.88
CA LYS A 135 6.95 10.66 6.77
C LYS A 135 8.22 10.52 7.62
N SER A 136 9.24 11.36 7.38
CA SER A 136 10.52 11.33 8.11
C SER A 136 10.40 11.64 9.61
N ASP A 137 9.31 12.27 10.04
CA ASP A 137 8.97 12.54 11.44
C ASP A 137 8.20 11.40 12.12
N ASP A 138 8.18 10.20 11.52
CA ASP A 138 7.43 9.01 11.93
C ASP A 138 5.90 9.15 11.87
N SER A 139 5.37 10.28 11.40
CA SER A 139 3.92 10.40 11.20
C SER A 139 3.47 9.50 10.03
N ILE A 140 2.28 8.90 10.19
CA ILE A 140 1.68 7.98 9.24
C ILE A 140 0.48 8.68 8.61
N TRP A 141 0.46 8.75 7.28
CA TRP A 141 -0.59 9.41 6.52
C TRP A 141 -1.31 8.37 5.67
N PHE A 142 -2.65 8.37 5.71
CA PHE A 142 -3.43 7.38 4.97
C PHE A 142 -4.73 7.97 4.43
N THR A 143 -5.23 7.34 3.37
CA THR A 143 -6.52 7.64 2.76
C THR A 143 -7.59 6.71 3.31
N ASP A 144 -8.83 7.22 3.47
CA ASP A 144 -9.95 6.44 4.03
C ASP A 144 -11.21 6.55 3.16
N PRO A 145 -11.18 6.06 1.90
CA PRO A 145 -12.35 5.99 1.05
C PRO A 145 -13.29 4.86 1.48
N PRO A 146 -14.56 4.85 0.99
CA PRO A 146 -15.52 3.81 1.35
C PRO A 146 -15.43 2.53 0.51
N PHE A 147 -14.40 2.32 -0.32
CA PHE A 147 -14.35 1.22 -1.30
C PHE A 147 -14.56 -0.16 -0.67
N GLY A 148 -13.88 -0.45 0.43
CA GLY A 148 -13.95 -1.73 1.13
C GLY A 148 -15.24 -1.94 1.94
N ILE A 149 -16.15 -0.96 2.00
CA ILE A 149 -17.48 -1.09 2.63
C ILE A 149 -18.64 -0.98 1.63
N GLN A 150 -18.35 -0.81 0.32
CA GLN A 150 -19.37 -0.72 -0.73
C GLN A 150 -19.77 -2.07 -1.32
N SER A 151 -18.91 -3.09 -1.18
CA SER A 151 -19.16 -4.43 -1.72
C SER A 151 -18.49 -5.51 -0.87
N ASN A 152 -18.87 -6.80 -1.12
CA ASN A 152 -18.23 -7.94 -0.47
C ASN A 152 -17.08 -8.54 -1.32
N TYR A 153 -16.58 -7.82 -2.32
CA TYR A 153 -15.50 -8.32 -3.17
C TYR A 153 -14.11 -7.96 -2.62
N GLU A 154 -13.94 -6.71 -2.21
CA GLU A 154 -12.68 -6.19 -1.64
C GLU A 154 -12.82 -5.75 -0.19
N GLY A 155 -13.92 -6.12 0.47
CA GLY A 155 -14.24 -5.78 1.83
C GLY A 155 -15.52 -6.45 2.29
N VAL A 156 -16.22 -5.81 3.21
CA VAL A 156 -17.54 -6.24 3.71
C VAL A 156 -18.46 -5.03 3.75
N MET A 157 -19.63 -5.15 3.10
CA MET A 157 -20.63 -4.09 3.06
C MET A 157 -20.93 -3.58 4.47
N ALA A 158 -20.85 -2.28 4.66
CA ALA A 158 -21.16 -1.61 5.91
C ALA A 158 -21.63 -0.18 5.66
N GLU A 159 -22.26 0.41 6.67
CA GLU A 159 -22.65 1.81 6.65
C GLU A 159 -21.43 2.71 6.81
N GLN A 160 -21.39 3.78 6.00
CA GLN A 160 -20.37 4.83 6.11
C GLN A 160 -20.72 5.75 7.27
N GLU A 161 -19.89 5.80 8.29
CA GLU A 161 -20.12 6.59 9.51
C GLU A 161 -19.51 8.00 9.45
N ILE A 162 -18.48 8.19 8.61
CA ILE A 162 -17.70 9.44 8.46
C ILE A 162 -17.41 9.73 7.00
N PRO A 163 -17.20 11.01 6.61
CA PRO A 163 -16.76 11.35 5.25
C PRO A 163 -15.45 10.67 4.87
N ALA A 164 -15.25 10.47 3.56
CA ALA A 164 -13.96 10.06 3.04
C ALA A 164 -12.94 11.18 3.19
N ASN A 165 -11.88 10.93 3.92
CA ASN A 165 -10.85 11.92 4.25
C ASN A 165 -9.45 11.34 4.09
N VAL A 166 -8.45 12.22 4.13
CA VAL A 166 -7.05 11.86 4.35
C VAL A 166 -6.70 12.17 5.80
N TYR A 167 -6.07 11.22 6.46
CA TYR A 167 -5.72 11.27 7.87
C TYR A 167 -4.22 11.26 8.12
N ARG A 168 -3.82 11.80 9.27
CA ARG A 168 -2.47 11.73 9.82
C ARG A 168 -2.51 11.18 11.24
N ILE A 169 -1.74 10.15 11.50
CA ILE A 169 -1.40 9.68 12.84
C ILE A 169 -0.10 10.37 13.23
N ASP A 170 -0.10 11.08 14.36
CA ASP A 170 1.10 11.74 14.88
C ASP A 170 2.13 10.70 15.35
N GLY A 171 3.37 10.80 14.87
CA GLY A 171 4.42 9.80 15.14
C GLY A 171 4.86 9.70 16.60
N LYS A 172 4.56 10.72 17.43
CA LYS A 172 4.95 10.77 18.84
C LYS A 172 3.81 10.44 19.80
N THR A 173 2.64 10.98 19.50
CA THR A 173 1.48 10.88 20.39
C THR A 173 0.47 9.82 19.97
N GLY A 174 0.53 9.35 18.70
CA GLY A 174 -0.46 8.49 18.10
C GLY A 174 -1.82 9.17 17.83
N ALA A 175 -1.91 10.49 18.04
CA ALA A 175 -3.16 11.23 17.81
C ALA A 175 -3.53 11.24 16.33
N LEU A 176 -4.81 10.94 16.04
CA LEU A 176 -5.37 10.95 14.69
C LEU A 176 -5.99 12.32 14.38
N SER A 177 -5.68 12.87 13.21
CA SER A 177 -6.23 14.13 12.71
C SER A 177 -6.56 14.04 11.23
N VAL A 178 -7.57 14.78 10.78
CA VAL A 178 -7.87 14.98 9.36
C VAL A 178 -6.90 16.01 8.79
N VAL A 179 -6.36 15.75 7.62
CA VAL A 179 -5.41 16.64 6.92
C VAL A 179 -5.91 17.11 5.56
N ALA A 180 -6.88 16.39 4.96
CA ALA A 180 -7.59 16.83 3.77
C ALA A 180 -9.02 16.28 3.77
N GLU A 181 -9.96 17.14 3.38
CA GLU A 181 -11.40 16.87 3.32
C GLU A 181 -11.93 17.15 1.91
N GLY A 182 -13.14 16.68 1.61
CA GLY A 182 -13.85 16.99 0.38
C GLY A 182 -13.28 16.30 -0.87
N ILE A 183 -12.40 15.32 -0.71
CA ILE A 183 -11.86 14.51 -1.81
C ILE A 183 -12.79 13.32 -2.03
N ASN A 184 -13.34 13.23 -3.24
CA ASN A 184 -14.20 12.10 -3.59
C ASN A 184 -13.35 10.84 -3.84
N GLY A 185 -13.39 9.89 -2.89
CA GLY A 185 -12.68 8.61 -2.98
C GLY A 185 -11.14 8.78 -3.01
N PRO A 186 -10.51 9.38 -1.97
CA PRO A 186 -9.05 9.48 -1.91
C PRO A 186 -8.44 8.09 -1.96
N ASN A 187 -7.46 7.87 -2.86
CA ASN A 187 -6.84 6.58 -3.10
C ASN A 187 -5.34 6.65 -2.83
N GLY A 188 -4.47 6.51 -3.84
CA GLY A 188 -3.03 6.57 -3.67
C GLY A 188 -2.52 7.91 -3.15
N LEU A 189 -1.45 7.87 -2.35
CA LEU A 189 -0.77 9.09 -1.88
C LEU A 189 0.74 8.90 -1.83
N CYS A 190 1.48 9.99 -2.05
CA CYS A 190 2.93 10.00 -1.86
C CYS A 190 3.45 11.40 -1.51
N PHE A 191 4.55 11.45 -0.78
CA PHE A 191 5.26 12.70 -0.55
C PHE A 191 6.24 13.03 -1.68
N SER A 192 6.47 14.34 -1.90
CA SER A 192 7.66 14.78 -2.63
C SER A 192 8.93 14.34 -1.90
N PRO A 193 10.11 14.23 -2.60
CA PRO A 193 11.36 13.82 -1.96
C PRO A 193 11.80 14.71 -0.79
N ASP A 194 11.40 16.00 -0.78
CA ASP A 194 11.66 16.95 0.30
C ASP A 194 10.52 17.01 1.33
N GLU A 195 9.50 16.15 1.16
CA GLU A 195 8.32 16.02 2.02
C GLU A 195 7.52 17.30 2.25
N LYS A 196 7.64 18.29 1.35
CA LYS A 196 6.86 19.54 1.43
C LYS A 196 5.49 19.42 0.78
N TRP A 197 5.35 18.49 -0.15
CA TRP A 197 4.11 18.26 -0.89
C TRP A 197 3.63 16.83 -0.67
N LEU A 198 2.32 16.68 -0.52
CA LEU A 198 1.62 15.42 -0.58
C LEU A 198 0.78 15.39 -1.86
N TYR A 199 0.98 14.35 -2.68
CA TYR A 199 0.24 14.10 -3.92
C TYR A 199 -0.77 12.98 -3.71
#